data_951c04443aba9d35a04569da09de3150
#
_entry.id   951c04443aba9d35a04569da09de3150
#
_cell.length_a   1.000
_cell.length_b   1.000
_cell.length_c   1.000
_cell.angle_alpha   90.00
_cell.angle_beta   90.00
_cell.angle_gamma   90.00
#
_symmetry.space_group_name_H-M   'P 1'
#
loop_
_entity.id
_entity.type
_entity.pdbx_description
1 polymer ?
#
loop_
_entity_poly.entity_id
_entity_poly.type
_entity_poly.pdbx_seq_one_letter_code
_entity_poly.pdbx_strand_id
1 'polypeptide(L)'
;MAISNDILSSTLRILKDQEVDNLYKAVPLLDNIRAMGGVEEYDGGQKVNVPMILAEHSTITQLSTGYEPVSLSAADALRQAEFNWCDYVAPIIITKKEELSNKGDKAIISIADARMKSVMGLIKRETEKQILRGDSSILSELLSLNGTSTSGLAAGFLEDLAFGSQINSVGGLSKATFSNDLQNQFDNGVVFTPGSENIVAPLTDVYIDAQTRTPDGSAPNLIMCSPQFYKAYKQELFNQERFIDEQTLDGGKLALAFNGAKMYVSPFMDSTLSATANDINAYVLNTKFMKLMFDRDANFAMTDFVDATGYASRYAYICVRAQMAFSHLASQAILTGGSN
;
A
#
# COMPACT_ATOMS: atom_id res chain seq x y z
N MET A 1 -16.89 -12.93 43.48
CA MET A 1 -18.14 -13.32 42.82
C MET A 1 -17.76 -14.09 41.56
N ALA A 2 -17.88 -15.41 41.57
CA ALA A 2 -17.60 -16.23 40.38
C ALA A 2 -18.74 -15.99 39.40
N ILE A 3 -18.44 -15.42 38.25
CA ILE A 3 -19.39 -15.34 37.13
C ILE A 3 -19.65 -16.78 36.72
N SER A 4 -20.93 -17.23 36.86
CA SER A 4 -21.30 -18.60 36.60
C SER A 4 -21.00 -18.96 35.14
N ASN A 5 -20.42 -20.13 34.92
CA ASN A 5 -20.14 -20.68 33.58
C ASN A 5 -21.37 -20.76 32.69
N ASP A 6 -22.57 -20.73 33.26
CA ASP A 6 -23.85 -20.76 32.54
C ASP A 6 -24.14 -19.48 31.77
N ILE A 7 -23.70 -18.30 32.26
CA ILE A 7 -23.88 -17.04 31.54
C ILE A 7 -22.93 -17.00 30.34
N LEU A 8 -21.70 -17.45 30.51
CA LEU A 8 -20.72 -17.54 29.40
C LEU A 8 -21.15 -18.55 28.34
N SER A 9 -21.73 -19.71 28.74
CA SER A 9 -22.19 -20.73 27.80
C SER A 9 -23.45 -20.32 27.05
N SER A 10 -24.35 -19.55 27.68
CA SER A 10 -25.56 -19.03 27.03
C SER A 10 -25.25 -17.90 26.06
N THR A 11 -24.26 -17.04 26.38
CA THR A 11 -23.80 -15.95 25.49
C THR A 11 -23.07 -16.51 24.27
N LEU A 12 -22.28 -17.55 24.42
CA LEU A 12 -21.65 -18.27 23.32
C LEU A 12 -22.66 -19.00 22.42
N ARG A 13 -23.77 -19.48 22.94
CA ARG A 13 -24.84 -20.09 22.15
C ARG A 13 -25.58 -19.10 21.25
N ILE A 14 -25.75 -17.86 21.69
CA ILE A 14 -26.41 -16.79 20.92
C ILE A 14 -25.49 -16.28 19.78
N LEU A 15 -24.18 -16.33 19.98
CA LEU A 15 -23.16 -15.94 18.97
C LEU A 15 -22.93 -16.99 17.87
N LYS A 16 -23.62 -18.16 17.94
CA LYS A 16 -23.36 -19.31 17.08
C LYS A 16 -23.63 -19.08 15.58
N ASP A 17 -24.46 -18.13 15.21
CA ASP A 17 -24.91 -17.96 13.82
C ASP A 17 -24.30 -16.73 13.08
N GLN A 18 -23.64 -15.84 13.80
CA GLN A 18 -22.97 -14.68 13.19
C GLN A 18 -21.71 -14.30 13.98
N GLU A 19 -20.56 -14.81 13.55
CA GLU A 19 -19.29 -14.18 13.88
C GLU A 19 -19.25 -12.82 13.17
N VAL A 20 -19.75 -11.78 13.81
CA VAL A 20 -19.58 -10.41 13.31
C VAL A 20 -18.15 -10.02 13.59
N ASP A 21 -17.34 -10.03 12.56
CA ASP A 21 -15.96 -9.59 12.64
C ASP A 21 -15.90 -8.06 12.70
N ASN A 22 -15.98 -7.52 13.91
CA ASN A 22 -15.86 -6.08 14.16
C ASN A 22 -14.40 -5.58 14.07
N LEU A 23 -13.43 -6.47 13.91
CA LEU A 23 -12.02 -6.15 13.89
C LEU A 23 -11.50 -5.82 12.47
N TYR A 24 -12.20 -6.25 11.43
CA TYR A 24 -11.78 -6.03 10.06
C TYR A 24 -12.18 -4.64 9.57
N LYS A 25 -11.21 -3.76 9.50
CA LYS A 25 -11.32 -2.60 8.64
C LYS A 25 -11.05 -3.05 7.21
N ALA A 26 -11.77 -2.49 6.26
CA ALA A 26 -11.50 -2.73 4.85
C ALA A 26 -10.05 -2.38 4.52
N VAL A 27 -9.40 -3.19 3.71
CA VAL A 27 -8.03 -3.00 3.20
C VAL A 27 -8.08 -2.75 1.69
N PRO A 28 -8.60 -1.59 1.25
CA PRO A 28 -8.91 -1.34 -0.15
C PRO A 28 -7.66 -1.33 -1.04
N LEU A 29 -6.50 -0.93 -0.52
CA LEU A 29 -5.27 -0.89 -1.30
C LEU A 29 -4.81 -2.30 -1.69
N LEU A 30 -4.69 -3.20 -0.72
CA LEU A 30 -4.22 -4.57 -0.97
C LEU A 30 -5.17 -5.35 -1.87
N ASP A 31 -6.48 -5.18 -1.67
CA ASP A 31 -7.50 -5.82 -2.50
C ASP A 31 -7.41 -5.34 -3.96
N ASN A 32 -7.18 -4.05 -4.19
CA ASN A 32 -7.03 -3.50 -5.53
C ASN A 32 -5.71 -3.88 -6.20
N ILE A 33 -4.59 -3.85 -5.48
CA ILE A 33 -3.30 -4.32 -6.01
C ILE A 33 -3.43 -5.77 -6.49
N ARG A 34 -4.07 -6.61 -5.68
CA ARG A 34 -4.31 -8.01 -6.03
C ARG A 34 -5.23 -8.16 -7.25
N ALA A 35 -6.34 -7.43 -7.28
CA ALA A 35 -7.29 -7.47 -8.40
C ALA A 35 -6.69 -7.00 -9.73
N MET A 36 -5.74 -6.08 -9.68
CA MET A 36 -5.04 -5.53 -10.86
C MET A 36 -3.76 -6.30 -11.23
N GLY A 37 -3.49 -7.45 -10.59
CA GLY A 37 -2.31 -8.27 -10.91
C GLY A 37 -0.99 -7.68 -10.44
N GLY A 38 -1.03 -6.79 -9.44
CA GLY A 38 0.16 -6.18 -8.85
C GLY A 38 0.86 -7.06 -7.80
N VAL A 39 0.50 -8.33 -7.68
CA VAL A 39 1.14 -9.29 -6.78
C VAL A 39 2.00 -10.25 -7.59
N GLU A 40 3.27 -10.38 -7.21
CA GLU A 40 4.21 -11.32 -7.83
C GLU A 40 4.81 -12.24 -6.78
N GLU A 41 5.03 -13.50 -7.15
CA GLU A 41 5.68 -14.50 -6.31
C GLU A 41 7.11 -14.77 -6.80
N TYR A 42 8.05 -14.79 -5.86
CA TYR A 42 9.45 -15.08 -6.11
C TYR A 42 9.87 -16.36 -5.40
N ASP A 43 10.80 -17.08 -6.00
CA ASP A 43 11.40 -18.28 -5.40
C ASP A 43 12.68 -17.90 -4.63
N GLY A 44 12.53 -17.40 -3.40
CA GLY A 44 13.64 -17.06 -2.52
C GLY A 44 14.48 -15.88 -3.02
N GLY A 45 15.75 -15.88 -2.66
CA GLY A 45 16.72 -14.83 -2.97
C GLY A 45 17.04 -13.96 -1.76
N GLN A 46 18.24 -13.35 -1.77
CA GLN A 46 18.66 -12.47 -0.69
C GLN A 46 18.00 -11.10 -0.75
N LYS A 47 17.73 -10.62 -1.97
CA LYS A 47 17.10 -9.33 -2.24
C LYS A 47 16.14 -9.45 -3.40
N VAL A 48 15.20 -8.54 -3.46
CA VAL A 48 14.32 -8.32 -4.62
C VAL A 48 15.03 -7.41 -5.59
N ASN A 49 15.25 -7.89 -6.80
CA ASN A 49 15.98 -7.17 -7.84
C ASN A 49 15.01 -6.77 -8.96
N VAL A 50 14.91 -5.47 -9.23
CA VAL A 50 14.05 -4.94 -10.28
C VAL A 50 14.94 -4.32 -11.37
N PRO A 51 15.04 -4.94 -12.55
CA PRO A 51 15.78 -4.34 -13.67
C PRO A 51 14.99 -3.18 -14.27
N MET A 52 15.67 -2.08 -14.52
CA MET A 52 15.10 -0.85 -15.08
C MET A 52 15.99 -0.31 -16.20
N ILE A 53 15.36 0.25 -17.24
CA ILE A 53 16.04 1.01 -18.29
C ILE A 53 15.87 2.47 -17.93
N LEU A 54 16.95 3.13 -17.48
CA LEU A 54 16.94 4.49 -16.95
C LEU A 54 17.72 5.50 -17.80
N ALA A 55 18.26 5.08 -18.93
CA ALA A 55 19.00 5.97 -19.81
C ALA A 55 18.64 5.69 -21.26
N GLU A 56 18.52 6.76 -22.04
CA GLU A 56 18.33 6.66 -23.47
C GLU A 56 19.67 6.43 -24.17
N HIS A 57 19.62 5.74 -25.30
CA HIS A 57 20.79 5.52 -26.15
C HIS A 57 21.06 6.79 -26.95
N SER A 58 22.15 7.51 -26.59
CA SER A 58 22.50 8.83 -27.15
C SER A 58 23.31 8.77 -28.44
N THR A 59 23.55 7.60 -29.03
CA THR A 59 24.44 7.40 -30.16
C THR A 59 23.71 7.36 -31.51
N ILE A 60 22.64 8.16 -31.67
CA ILE A 60 21.99 8.32 -32.97
C ILE A 60 22.72 9.35 -33.77
N THR A 61 23.25 8.96 -34.94
CA THR A 61 23.92 9.86 -35.88
C THR A 61 23.03 10.04 -37.10
N GLN A 62 22.71 11.29 -37.42
CA GLN A 62 22.05 11.61 -38.67
C GLN A 62 23.08 11.60 -39.80
N LEU A 63 22.85 10.81 -40.83
CA LEU A 63 23.70 10.77 -42.03
C LEU A 63 23.14 11.77 -43.07
N SER A 64 23.78 12.91 -43.25
CA SER A 64 23.36 13.91 -44.24
C SER A 64 24.09 13.72 -45.57
N THR A 65 25.36 13.33 -45.56
CA THR A 65 26.17 13.08 -46.74
C THR A 65 26.45 11.60 -46.97
N GLY A 66 26.17 10.74 -45.99
CA GLY A 66 26.42 9.31 -46.05
C GLY A 66 27.83 8.85 -45.66
N TYR A 67 28.72 9.80 -45.30
CA TYR A 67 30.10 9.53 -44.90
C TYR A 67 30.44 9.97 -43.50
N GLU A 68 29.44 10.34 -42.67
CA GLU A 68 29.65 10.74 -41.27
C GLU A 68 30.10 9.54 -40.43
N PRO A 69 31.04 9.73 -39.51
CA PRO A 69 31.47 8.68 -38.61
C PRO A 69 30.33 8.38 -37.62
N VAL A 70 29.91 7.12 -37.53
CA VAL A 70 28.95 6.66 -36.57
C VAL A 70 29.63 6.40 -35.23
N SER A 71 29.11 6.95 -34.14
CA SER A 71 29.58 6.67 -32.78
C SER A 71 29.26 5.23 -32.38
N LEU A 72 30.28 4.45 -32.03
CA LEU A 72 30.18 3.06 -31.60
C LEU A 72 30.31 2.92 -30.07
N SER A 73 30.00 3.97 -29.30
CA SER A 73 29.98 3.88 -27.83
C SER A 73 28.78 3.12 -27.33
N ALA A 74 29.01 2.16 -26.44
CA ALA A 74 27.90 1.46 -25.75
C ALA A 74 27.28 2.38 -24.68
N ALA A 75 25.96 2.52 -24.70
CA ALA A 75 25.26 3.18 -23.63
C ALA A 75 24.91 2.16 -22.54
N ASP A 76 25.30 2.44 -21.29
CA ASP A 76 24.94 1.64 -20.12
C ASP A 76 23.55 2.10 -19.61
N ALA A 77 22.51 1.63 -20.29
CA ALA A 77 21.14 2.03 -20.04
C ALA A 77 20.45 1.19 -18.97
N LEU A 78 20.94 -0.03 -18.71
CA LEU A 78 20.30 -0.97 -17.82
C LEU A 78 20.81 -0.79 -16.39
N ARG A 79 19.92 -0.56 -15.46
CA ARG A 79 20.22 -0.46 -14.02
C ARG A 79 19.34 -1.44 -13.25
N GLN A 80 19.74 -1.77 -12.05
CA GLN A 80 19.03 -2.68 -11.18
C GLN A 80 18.76 -2.00 -9.84
N ALA A 81 17.50 -1.92 -9.47
CA ALA A 81 17.12 -1.52 -8.12
C ALA A 81 17.06 -2.76 -7.21
N GLU A 82 17.58 -2.64 -6.00
CA GLU A 82 17.66 -3.71 -5.01
C GLU A 82 16.89 -3.36 -3.76
N PHE A 83 15.97 -4.24 -3.35
CA PHE A 83 15.17 -4.08 -2.14
C PHE A 83 15.38 -5.26 -1.19
N ASN A 84 15.54 -4.98 0.09
CA ASN A 84 15.65 -6.02 1.11
C ASN A 84 14.27 -6.62 1.39
N TRP A 85 14.21 -7.92 1.67
CA TRP A 85 12.99 -8.56 2.13
C TRP A 85 12.59 -8.08 3.52
N CYS A 86 11.30 -7.98 3.77
CA CYS A 86 10.70 -7.81 5.08
C CYS A 86 10.13 -9.15 5.54
N ASP A 87 10.73 -9.71 6.58
CA ASP A 87 10.34 -10.99 7.16
C ASP A 87 9.58 -10.75 8.47
N TYR A 88 8.39 -11.27 8.59
CA TYR A 88 7.63 -11.20 9.83
C TYR A 88 6.89 -12.49 10.15
N VAL A 89 6.78 -12.73 11.44
CA VAL A 89 6.21 -13.96 11.99
C VAL A 89 5.18 -13.61 13.04
N ALA A 90 4.00 -14.19 12.92
CA ALA A 90 2.93 -14.00 13.87
C ALA A 90 2.62 -15.32 14.61
N PRO A 91 2.81 -15.40 15.94
CA PRO A 91 2.54 -16.61 16.72
C PRO A 91 1.04 -16.77 16.99
N ILE A 92 0.56 -17.99 16.86
CA ILE A 92 -0.76 -18.44 17.32
C ILE A 92 -0.55 -19.37 18.50
N ILE A 93 -0.99 -18.97 19.69
CA ILE A 93 -0.78 -19.73 20.92
C ILE A 93 -2.13 -20.22 21.44
N ILE A 94 -2.22 -21.51 21.78
CA ILE A 94 -3.39 -22.16 22.40
C ILE A 94 -2.96 -22.79 23.70
N THR A 95 -3.57 -22.38 24.81
CA THR A 95 -3.27 -22.95 26.12
C THR A 95 -4.00 -24.27 26.33
N LYS A 96 -3.40 -25.17 27.11
CA LYS A 96 -4.01 -26.47 27.44
C LYS A 96 -5.34 -26.30 28.16
N LYS A 97 -5.48 -25.26 28.97
CA LYS A 97 -6.73 -24.93 29.66
C LYS A 97 -7.86 -24.60 28.68
N GLU A 98 -7.56 -23.82 27.64
CA GLU A 98 -8.54 -23.47 26.59
C GLU A 98 -8.92 -24.70 25.76
N GLU A 99 -7.94 -25.54 25.43
CA GLU A 99 -8.20 -26.79 24.71
C GLU A 99 -9.13 -27.71 25.49
N LEU A 100 -8.87 -27.89 26.78
CA LEU A 100 -9.72 -28.70 27.66
C LEU A 100 -11.11 -28.11 27.86
N SER A 101 -11.23 -26.78 27.93
CA SER A 101 -12.51 -26.10 28.11
C SER A 101 -13.38 -26.13 26.85
N ASN A 102 -12.78 -26.28 25.68
CA ASN A 102 -13.43 -26.32 24.36
C ASN A 102 -13.47 -27.75 23.78
N LYS A 103 -13.40 -28.78 24.61
CA LYS A 103 -13.39 -30.17 24.20
C LYS A 103 -14.78 -30.81 24.33
N GLY A 104 -15.17 -31.64 23.35
CA GLY A 104 -16.36 -32.46 23.34
C GLY A 104 -17.41 -31.98 22.34
N ASP A 105 -18.58 -32.68 22.34
CA ASP A 105 -19.73 -32.42 21.43
C ASP A 105 -20.34 -31.00 21.52
N LYS A 106 -19.93 -30.25 22.54
CA LYS A 106 -20.33 -28.86 22.78
C LYS A 106 -19.29 -27.83 22.36
N ALA A 107 -18.19 -28.25 21.72
CA ALA A 107 -17.23 -27.33 21.15
C ALA A 107 -17.88 -26.58 19.99
N ILE A 108 -18.21 -25.30 20.23
CA ILE A 108 -18.99 -24.47 19.30
C ILE A 108 -18.10 -23.75 18.33
N ILE A 109 -16.85 -23.45 18.72
CA ILE A 109 -15.91 -22.64 17.95
C ILE A 109 -14.54 -23.32 17.93
N SER A 110 -13.95 -23.45 16.74
CA SER A 110 -12.55 -23.78 16.63
C SER A 110 -11.72 -22.55 17.06
N ILE A 111 -11.17 -22.60 18.29
CA ILE A 111 -10.33 -21.52 18.84
C ILE A 111 -9.13 -21.26 17.91
N ALA A 112 -8.58 -22.32 17.33
CA ALA A 112 -7.47 -22.21 16.37
C ALA A 112 -7.85 -21.39 15.13
N ASP A 113 -9.02 -21.68 14.53
CA ASP A 113 -9.49 -20.99 13.34
C ASP A 113 -9.83 -19.52 13.62
N ALA A 114 -10.46 -19.24 14.75
CA ALA A 114 -10.78 -17.86 15.16
C ALA A 114 -9.50 -17.04 15.36
N ARG A 115 -8.48 -17.62 16.03
CA ARG A 115 -7.19 -16.96 16.23
C ARG A 115 -6.42 -16.77 14.92
N MET A 116 -6.45 -17.77 14.05
CA MET A 116 -5.81 -17.69 12.73
C MET A 116 -6.42 -16.56 11.90
N LYS A 117 -7.76 -16.49 11.82
CA LYS A 117 -8.46 -15.40 11.13
C LYS A 117 -8.09 -14.02 11.72
N SER A 118 -8.08 -13.90 13.05
CA SER A 118 -7.71 -12.65 13.74
C SER A 118 -6.28 -12.23 13.41
N VAL A 119 -5.31 -13.15 13.45
CA VAL A 119 -3.90 -12.86 13.12
C VAL A 119 -3.74 -12.47 11.65
N MET A 120 -4.37 -13.19 10.72
CA MET A 120 -4.35 -12.84 9.29
C MET A 120 -4.94 -11.47 9.03
N GLY A 121 -6.04 -11.12 9.70
CA GLY A 121 -6.64 -9.80 9.62
C GLY A 121 -5.74 -8.70 10.16
N LEU A 122 -5.05 -8.95 11.28
CA LEU A 122 -4.07 -8.03 11.82
C LEU A 122 -2.92 -7.79 10.84
N ILE A 123 -2.35 -8.84 10.27
CA ILE A 123 -1.26 -8.74 9.29
C ILE A 123 -1.69 -7.88 8.10
N LYS A 124 -2.84 -8.17 7.48
CA LYS A 124 -3.34 -7.39 6.34
C LYS A 124 -3.53 -5.92 6.68
N ARG A 125 -4.11 -5.62 7.83
CA ARG A 125 -4.34 -4.25 8.28
C ARG A 125 -3.03 -3.50 8.53
N GLU A 126 -2.08 -4.12 9.22
CA GLU A 126 -0.78 -3.51 9.48
C GLU A 126 0.05 -3.35 8.20
N THR A 127 -0.07 -4.28 7.25
CA THR A 127 0.56 -4.14 5.93
C THR A 127 0.02 -2.93 5.18
N GLU A 128 -1.31 -2.75 5.10
CA GLU A 128 -1.88 -1.57 4.44
C GLU A 128 -1.52 -0.27 5.15
N LYS A 129 -1.55 -0.27 6.49
CA LYS A 129 -1.14 0.87 7.30
C LYS A 129 0.32 1.24 7.03
N GLN A 130 1.22 0.27 6.99
CA GLN A 130 2.63 0.48 6.70
C GLN A 130 2.84 1.02 5.29
N ILE A 131 2.19 0.43 4.29
CA ILE A 131 2.31 0.89 2.89
C ILE A 131 1.85 2.34 2.75
N LEU A 132 0.72 2.73 3.37
CA LEU A 132 0.16 4.08 3.22
C LEU A 132 0.86 5.14 4.06
N ARG A 133 1.24 4.81 5.30
CA ARG A 133 1.76 5.80 6.27
C ARG A 133 3.23 5.63 6.63
N GLY A 134 3.78 4.42 6.55
CA GLY A 134 5.13 4.13 6.99
C GLY A 134 5.33 4.19 8.51
N ASP A 135 4.25 4.10 9.31
CA ASP A 135 4.30 4.27 10.77
C ASP A 135 3.97 3.00 11.57
N SER A 136 3.95 1.82 10.93
CA SER A 136 3.75 0.57 11.63
C SER A 136 5.00 0.17 12.42
N SER A 137 4.87 0.06 13.72
CA SER A 137 5.95 -0.43 14.60
C SER A 137 6.25 -1.92 14.40
N ILE A 138 5.34 -2.66 13.76
CA ILE A 138 5.42 -4.11 13.56
C ILE A 138 6.11 -4.44 12.24
N LEU A 139 5.87 -3.67 11.19
CA LEU A 139 6.32 -3.93 9.82
C LEU A 139 7.25 -2.82 9.29
N SER A 140 8.08 -2.24 10.14
CA SER A 140 8.92 -1.08 9.82
C SER A 140 9.89 -1.28 8.65
N GLU A 141 10.24 -2.52 8.32
CA GLU A 141 11.14 -2.85 7.20
C GLU A 141 10.42 -2.94 5.85
N LEU A 142 9.08 -3.05 5.85
CA LEU A 142 8.29 -2.98 4.62
C LEU A 142 8.28 -1.54 4.12
N LEU A 143 8.74 -1.34 2.90
CA LEU A 143 8.80 -0.02 2.29
C LEU A 143 7.39 0.56 2.08
N SER A 144 7.24 1.84 2.40
CA SER A 144 5.96 2.55 2.34
C SER A 144 5.85 3.42 1.09
N LEU A 145 4.64 3.85 0.76
CA LEU A 145 4.41 4.92 -0.22
C LEU A 145 4.90 6.26 0.32
N ASN A 146 4.69 6.50 1.62
CA ASN A 146 5.11 7.73 2.27
C ASN A 146 6.63 7.79 2.44
N GLY A 147 7.26 8.73 1.75
CA GLY A 147 8.69 8.98 1.81
C GLY A 147 9.14 9.90 2.94
N THR A 148 8.23 10.48 3.71
CA THR A 148 8.57 11.35 4.83
C THR A 148 9.01 10.54 6.05
N SER A 149 10.27 10.21 6.12
CA SER A 149 10.85 9.57 7.30
C SER A 149 11.09 10.61 8.40
N THR A 150 10.08 10.90 9.20
CA THR A 150 10.23 11.70 10.41
C THR A 150 10.89 10.91 11.56
N SER A 151 11.01 9.58 11.44
CA SER A 151 11.39 8.69 12.53
C SER A 151 12.57 7.76 12.24
N GLY A 152 13.31 7.93 11.14
CA GLY A 152 14.41 7.02 10.78
C GLY A 152 13.96 5.60 10.42
N LEU A 153 12.67 5.37 10.24
CA LEU A 153 12.08 4.14 9.74
C LEU A 153 12.23 4.05 8.22
N ALA A 154 11.93 2.89 7.65
CA ALA A 154 12.19 2.57 6.25
C ALA A 154 11.90 3.72 5.28
N ALA A 155 12.82 4.00 4.40
CA ALA A 155 12.66 4.99 3.33
C ALA A 155 11.43 4.63 2.48
N GLY A 156 10.52 5.58 2.28
CA GLY A 156 9.39 5.40 1.39
C GLY A 156 9.77 5.60 -0.08
N PHE A 157 8.83 5.32 -0.97
CA PHE A 157 9.05 5.49 -2.41
C PHE A 157 8.75 6.89 -2.91
N LEU A 158 7.64 7.46 -2.46
CA LEU A 158 7.13 8.73 -2.93
C LEU A 158 7.49 9.83 -1.93
N GLU A 159 7.87 10.98 -2.43
CA GLU A 159 8.28 12.11 -1.61
C GLU A 159 7.49 13.37 -1.97
N ASP A 160 7.23 14.18 -0.95
CA ASP A 160 6.74 15.53 -1.13
C ASP A 160 7.91 16.51 -1.10
N LEU A 161 8.26 17.04 -2.24
CA LEU A 161 9.38 17.96 -2.39
C LEU A 161 9.15 19.33 -1.73
N ALA A 162 7.88 19.70 -1.50
CA ALA A 162 7.54 20.98 -0.86
C ALA A 162 8.00 21.04 0.59
N PHE A 163 8.13 19.90 1.27
CA PHE A 163 8.45 19.82 2.70
C PHE A 163 9.89 19.40 3.00
N GLY A 164 10.77 19.36 1.99
CA GLY A 164 12.19 19.13 2.19
C GLY A 164 12.55 17.70 2.61
N SER A 165 11.62 16.80 2.57
CA SER A 165 11.85 15.38 2.81
C SER A 165 12.36 14.74 1.53
N GLN A 166 13.68 14.76 1.34
CA GLN A 166 14.29 14.21 0.14
C GLN A 166 14.75 12.78 0.38
N ILE A 167 14.12 11.86 -0.31
CA ILE A 167 14.65 10.51 -0.47
C ILE A 167 15.65 10.55 -1.62
N ASN A 168 16.93 10.56 -1.28
CA ASN A 168 17.97 10.70 -2.29
C ASN A 168 18.14 9.47 -3.19
N SER A 169 17.68 8.30 -2.74
CA SER A 169 17.86 7.05 -3.48
C SER A 169 16.74 6.05 -3.23
N VAL A 170 16.39 5.29 -4.25
CA VAL A 170 15.44 4.16 -4.19
C VAL A 170 16.13 2.93 -4.75
N GLY A 171 16.15 1.84 -3.97
CA GLY A 171 16.80 0.60 -4.38
C GLY A 171 18.30 0.77 -4.75
N GLY A 172 19.01 1.71 -4.11
CA GLY A 172 20.40 2.03 -4.41
C GLY A 172 20.61 2.97 -5.60
N LEU A 173 19.53 3.37 -6.30
CA LEU A 173 19.59 4.28 -7.44
C LEU A 173 19.31 5.72 -7.01
N SER A 174 20.10 6.68 -7.47
CA SER A 174 19.94 8.10 -7.15
C SER A 174 18.76 8.72 -7.89
N LYS A 175 17.79 9.27 -7.16
CA LYS A 175 16.67 10.01 -7.74
C LYS A 175 17.11 11.29 -8.46
N ALA A 176 18.14 11.97 -7.97
CA ALA A 176 18.67 13.17 -8.61
C ALA A 176 19.27 12.88 -9.98
N THR A 177 19.91 11.71 -10.14
CA THR A 177 20.50 11.29 -11.41
C THR A 177 19.45 10.83 -12.43
N PHE A 178 18.39 10.17 -11.95
CA PHE A 178 17.33 9.59 -12.78
C PHE A 178 15.97 10.22 -12.46
N SER A 179 15.91 11.55 -12.39
CA SER A 179 14.72 12.29 -11.98
C SER A 179 13.52 12.09 -12.92
N ASN A 180 13.75 11.82 -14.19
CA ASN A 180 12.66 11.59 -15.16
C ASN A 180 11.86 10.31 -14.87
N ASP A 181 12.51 9.29 -14.29
CA ASP A 181 11.93 7.96 -14.09
C ASP A 181 11.66 7.66 -12.61
N LEU A 182 12.50 8.18 -11.70
CA LEU A 182 12.44 7.85 -10.27
C LEU A 182 11.87 8.96 -9.38
N GLN A 183 11.57 10.15 -9.91
CA GLN A 183 10.96 11.24 -9.16
C GLN A 183 9.45 11.25 -9.40
N ASN A 184 8.67 11.06 -8.33
CA ASN A 184 7.21 11.14 -8.41
C ASN A 184 6.72 12.58 -8.61
N GLN A 185 5.48 12.71 -9.08
CA GLN A 185 4.79 13.99 -9.17
C GLN A 185 4.19 14.37 -7.81
N PHE A 186 4.05 15.66 -7.53
CA PHE A 186 3.41 16.12 -6.31
C PHE A 186 2.74 17.48 -6.52
N ASP A 187 1.69 17.75 -5.74
CA ASP A 187 1.07 19.06 -5.63
C ASP A 187 0.61 19.27 -4.17
N ASN A 188 0.83 20.49 -3.67
CA ASN A 188 0.45 20.90 -2.32
C ASN A 188 -0.70 21.94 -2.32
N GLY A 189 -1.34 22.15 -3.45
CA GLY A 189 -2.40 23.14 -3.63
C GLY A 189 -3.80 22.70 -3.19
N VAL A 190 -3.93 21.57 -2.49
CA VAL A 190 -5.22 21.10 -2.01
C VAL A 190 -5.74 21.95 -0.87
N VAL A 191 -6.94 22.52 -1.03
CA VAL A 191 -7.60 23.37 -0.04
C VAL A 191 -8.92 22.75 0.40
N PHE A 192 -9.12 22.63 1.71
CA PHE A 192 -10.31 22.04 2.34
C PHE A 192 -11.28 23.05 2.96
N THR A 193 -11.08 24.35 2.72
CA THR A 193 -11.94 25.39 3.31
C THR A 193 -13.35 25.28 2.76
N PRO A 194 -14.39 25.09 3.60
CA PRO A 194 -15.77 25.00 3.15
C PRO A 194 -16.20 26.19 2.30
N GLY A 195 -16.67 25.92 1.09
CA GLY A 195 -17.08 26.94 0.12
C GLY A 195 -15.94 27.54 -0.73
N SER A 196 -14.71 27.12 -0.50
CA SER A 196 -13.53 27.50 -1.27
C SER A 196 -12.60 26.29 -1.45
N GLU A 197 -13.20 25.11 -1.55
CA GLU A 197 -12.46 23.87 -1.79
C GLU A 197 -11.75 23.95 -3.15
N ASN A 198 -10.50 23.50 -3.19
CA ASN A 198 -9.72 23.37 -4.42
C ASN A 198 -9.05 22.00 -4.43
N ILE A 199 -9.68 21.05 -5.06
CA ILE A 199 -9.19 19.65 -5.12
C ILE A 199 -9.09 19.18 -6.56
N VAL A 200 -10.03 19.55 -7.40
CA VAL A 200 -10.10 19.11 -8.80
C VAL A 200 -8.92 19.62 -9.61
N ALA A 201 -8.51 20.89 -9.40
CA ALA A 201 -7.39 21.48 -10.15
C ALA A 201 -6.06 20.79 -9.81
N PRO A 202 -5.60 20.70 -8.52
CA PRO A 202 -4.36 20.00 -8.18
C PRO A 202 -4.38 18.51 -8.58
N LEU A 203 -5.55 17.85 -8.43
CA LEU A 203 -5.70 16.45 -8.84
C LEU A 203 -5.56 16.30 -10.36
N THR A 204 -6.07 17.24 -11.15
CA THR A 204 -5.94 17.22 -12.62
C THR A 204 -4.48 17.38 -13.02
N ASP A 205 -3.77 18.33 -12.41
CA ASP A 205 -2.40 18.65 -12.72
C ASP A 205 -1.48 17.43 -12.47
N VAL A 206 -1.53 16.85 -11.27
CA VAL A 206 -0.70 15.66 -10.97
C VAL A 206 -1.10 14.42 -11.78
N TYR A 207 -2.39 14.29 -12.13
CA TYR A 207 -2.84 13.16 -12.94
C TYR A 207 -2.28 13.22 -14.36
N ILE A 208 -2.34 14.41 -14.98
CA ILE A 208 -1.80 14.63 -16.33
C ILE A 208 -0.28 14.51 -16.32
N ASP A 209 0.39 15.08 -15.33
CA ASP A 209 1.84 15.00 -15.20
C ASP A 209 2.31 13.55 -15.03
N ALA A 210 1.65 12.79 -14.18
CA ALA A 210 1.95 11.37 -14.00
C ALA A 210 1.71 10.56 -15.30
N GLN A 211 0.65 10.87 -16.04
CA GLN A 211 0.36 10.21 -17.32
C GLN A 211 1.40 10.55 -18.39
N THR A 212 1.78 11.81 -18.51
CA THR A 212 2.73 12.26 -19.57
C THR A 212 4.13 11.72 -19.36
N ARG A 213 4.54 11.46 -18.12
CA ARG A 213 5.84 10.89 -17.79
C ARG A 213 5.87 9.36 -17.83
N THR A 214 4.74 8.71 -18.06
CA THR A 214 4.69 7.25 -18.14
C THR A 214 5.26 6.76 -19.48
N PRO A 215 6.19 5.79 -19.50
CA PRO A 215 6.87 5.36 -20.73
C PRO A 215 5.95 4.82 -21.81
N ASP A 216 4.83 4.22 -21.42
CA ASP A 216 3.83 3.63 -22.32
C ASP A 216 2.56 4.46 -22.46
N GLY A 217 2.53 5.66 -21.87
CA GLY A 217 1.36 6.54 -21.87
C GLY A 217 0.17 6.03 -21.05
N SER A 218 0.36 4.97 -20.23
CA SER A 218 -0.72 4.48 -19.38
C SER A 218 -1.04 5.49 -18.27
N ALA A 219 -2.33 5.78 -18.12
CA ALA A 219 -2.81 6.68 -17.09
C ALA A 219 -2.83 6.01 -15.70
N PRO A 220 -2.69 6.79 -14.61
CA PRO A 220 -2.97 6.29 -13.27
C PRO A 220 -4.37 5.68 -13.19
N ASN A 221 -4.51 4.56 -12.51
CA ASN A 221 -5.75 3.78 -12.46
C ASN A 221 -6.34 3.64 -11.06
N LEU A 222 -5.61 4.06 -10.03
CA LEU A 222 -6.00 3.94 -8.64
C LEU A 222 -5.71 5.24 -7.89
N ILE A 223 -6.71 5.76 -7.18
CA ILE A 223 -6.56 6.90 -6.28
C ILE A 223 -6.91 6.44 -4.87
N MET A 224 -5.94 6.52 -3.97
CA MET A 224 -6.16 6.25 -2.54
C MET A 224 -6.24 7.58 -1.80
N CYS A 225 -7.33 7.85 -1.12
CA CYS A 225 -7.53 9.15 -0.48
C CYS A 225 -7.96 9.04 0.99
N SER A 226 -7.76 10.14 1.71
CA SER A 226 -8.28 10.32 3.06
C SER A 226 -9.80 10.50 3.04
N PRO A 227 -10.50 10.17 4.13
CA PRO A 227 -11.95 10.39 4.21
C PRO A 227 -12.35 11.85 4.02
N GLN A 228 -11.47 12.78 4.38
CA GLN A 228 -11.75 14.21 4.27
C GLN A 228 -11.55 14.70 2.84
N PHE A 229 -10.48 14.28 2.17
CA PHE A 229 -10.27 14.54 0.75
C PHE A 229 -11.48 14.07 -0.08
N TYR A 230 -11.97 12.87 0.18
CA TYR A 230 -13.13 12.34 -0.52
C TYR A 230 -14.41 13.18 -0.31
N LYS A 231 -14.64 13.62 0.94
CA LYS A 231 -15.80 14.50 1.24
C LYS A 231 -15.70 15.83 0.53
N ALA A 232 -14.55 16.48 0.59
CA ALA A 232 -14.32 17.77 -0.03
C ALA A 232 -14.35 17.69 -1.56
N TYR A 233 -13.79 16.65 -2.15
CA TYR A 233 -13.92 16.37 -3.59
C TYR A 233 -15.40 16.23 -4.01
N LYS A 234 -16.21 15.51 -3.24
CA LYS A 234 -17.63 15.36 -3.49
C LYS A 234 -18.38 16.69 -3.35
N GLN A 235 -18.01 17.56 -2.40
CA GLN A 235 -18.58 18.87 -2.23
C GLN A 235 -18.26 19.82 -3.39
N GLU A 236 -17.00 19.83 -3.82
CA GLU A 236 -16.58 20.65 -4.98
C GLU A 236 -17.31 20.24 -6.25
N LEU A 237 -17.48 18.95 -6.52
CA LEU A 237 -18.24 18.44 -7.66
C LEU A 237 -19.71 18.83 -7.58
N PHE A 238 -20.32 18.77 -6.40
CA PHE A 238 -21.71 19.16 -6.20
C PHE A 238 -21.94 20.66 -6.46
N ASN A 239 -21.02 21.51 -5.97
CA ASN A 239 -21.08 22.96 -6.19
C ASN A 239 -20.94 23.36 -7.68
N GLN A 240 -20.30 22.50 -8.49
CA GLN A 240 -20.11 22.75 -9.92
C GLN A 240 -21.24 22.15 -10.79
N GLU A 241 -22.30 21.58 -10.20
CA GLU A 241 -23.39 20.87 -10.89
C GLU A 241 -22.88 19.79 -11.87
N ARG A 242 -21.71 19.22 -11.61
CA ARG A 242 -21.14 18.18 -12.46
C ARG A 242 -21.76 16.82 -12.09
N PHE A 243 -22.20 16.11 -13.12
CA PHE A 243 -22.60 14.72 -12.96
C PHE A 243 -21.37 13.90 -12.55
N ILE A 244 -21.45 13.29 -11.39
CA ILE A 244 -20.41 12.40 -10.87
C ILE A 244 -20.54 11.08 -11.64
N ASP A 245 -19.48 10.66 -12.29
CA ASP A 245 -19.42 9.34 -12.89
C ASP A 245 -19.23 8.31 -11.76
N GLU A 246 -20.32 7.69 -11.36
CA GLU A 246 -20.33 6.64 -10.33
C GLU A 246 -20.13 5.28 -11.00
N GLN A 247 -18.99 4.67 -10.78
CA GLN A 247 -18.74 3.29 -11.22
C GLN A 247 -19.10 2.32 -10.11
N THR A 248 -19.87 1.29 -10.46
CA THR A 248 -20.15 0.18 -9.56
C THR A 248 -18.91 -0.71 -9.46
N LEU A 249 -18.34 -0.80 -8.25
CA LEU A 249 -17.22 -1.69 -7.97
C LEU A 249 -17.67 -3.13 -7.82
N ASP A 250 -16.76 -4.06 -8.11
CA ASP A 250 -16.92 -5.47 -7.70
C ASP A 250 -17.19 -5.54 -6.20
N GLY A 251 -18.35 -6.08 -5.83
CA GLY A 251 -18.84 -6.12 -4.45
C GLY A 251 -19.91 -5.08 -4.10
N GLY A 252 -20.44 -4.34 -5.10
CA GLY A 252 -21.59 -3.44 -4.91
C GLY A 252 -21.30 -2.14 -4.15
N LYS A 253 -20.02 -1.77 -4.00
CA LYS A 253 -19.62 -0.47 -3.41
C LYS A 253 -19.57 0.59 -4.50
N LEU A 254 -20.23 1.72 -4.27
CA LEU A 254 -20.12 2.89 -5.12
C LEU A 254 -18.78 3.58 -4.86
N ALA A 255 -17.96 3.77 -5.89
CA ALA A 255 -16.77 4.59 -5.84
C ALA A 255 -16.88 5.74 -6.82
N LEU A 256 -16.35 6.88 -6.43
CA LEU A 256 -16.13 7.97 -7.34
C LEU A 256 -14.98 7.60 -8.28
N ALA A 257 -15.08 8.02 -9.53
CA ALA A 257 -14.00 7.90 -10.51
C ALA A 257 -13.53 9.30 -10.93
N PHE A 258 -12.24 9.41 -11.22
CA PHE A 258 -11.64 10.61 -11.79
C PHE A 258 -10.82 10.20 -13.01
N ASN A 259 -11.20 10.70 -14.20
CA ASN A 259 -10.55 10.36 -15.48
C ASN A 259 -10.32 8.85 -15.69
N GLY A 260 -11.25 8.00 -15.23
CA GLY A 260 -11.16 6.55 -15.32
C GLY A 260 -10.42 5.88 -14.16
N ALA A 261 -9.72 6.63 -13.32
CA ALA A 261 -9.11 6.10 -12.10
C ALA A 261 -10.15 5.93 -11.00
N LYS A 262 -10.15 4.78 -10.32
CA LYS A 262 -11.07 4.48 -9.23
C LYS A 262 -10.56 5.13 -7.94
N MET A 263 -11.43 5.86 -7.25
CA MET A 263 -11.11 6.53 -5.99
C MET A 263 -11.60 5.73 -4.80
N TYR A 264 -10.68 5.36 -3.91
CA TYR A 264 -10.98 4.60 -2.70
C TYR A 264 -10.57 5.36 -1.45
N VAL A 265 -11.39 5.25 -0.43
CA VAL A 265 -11.11 5.82 0.89
C VAL A 265 -10.45 4.75 1.76
N SER A 266 -9.24 5.03 2.25
CA SER A 266 -8.60 4.17 3.25
C SER A 266 -8.76 4.77 4.66
N PRO A 267 -9.17 3.95 5.64
CA PRO A 267 -9.24 4.40 7.04
C PRO A 267 -7.86 4.60 7.68
N PHE A 268 -6.79 4.18 6.99
CA PHE A 268 -5.42 4.28 7.46
C PHE A 268 -4.70 5.53 6.94
N MET A 269 -5.27 6.24 5.97
CA MET A 269 -4.79 7.56 5.61
C MET A 269 -5.19 8.58 6.67
N ASP A 270 -4.36 9.60 6.85
CA ASP A 270 -4.59 10.58 7.91
C ASP A 270 -5.93 11.28 7.73
N SER A 271 -6.68 11.35 8.82
CA SER A 271 -8.01 11.97 8.84
C SER A 271 -7.97 13.36 9.48
N THR A 272 -6.83 13.79 9.99
CA THR A 272 -6.68 15.10 10.58
C THR A 272 -6.45 16.13 9.47
N LEU A 273 -7.36 17.08 9.36
CA LEU A 273 -7.12 18.34 8.68
C LEU A 273 -6.10 19.12 9.52
N SER A 274 -4.89 18.66 9.57
CA SER A 274 -3.82 19.46 10.10
C SER A 274 -3.36 20.38 8.97
N ALA A 275 -3.49 21.68 9.20
CA ALA A 275 -2.83 22.69 8.38
C ALA A 275 -1.29 22.62 8.50
N THR A 276 -0.78 21.61 9.19
CA THR A 276 0.64 21.28 9.22
C THR A 276 1.00 20.47 7.99
N ALA A 277 1.84 21.01 7.28
CA ALA A 277 2.46 20.79 6.00
C ALA A 277 2.90 19.35 5.58
N ASN A 278 2.50 18.29 6.27
CA ASN A 278 3.00 16.93 6.03
C ASN A 278 1.90 15.86 5.86
N ASP A 279 0.63 16.24 5.83
CA ASP A 279 -0.45 15.26 5.74
C ASP A 279 -0.73 14.91 4.28
N ILE A 280 -0.40 13.69 3.90
CA ILE A 280 -0.72 13.18 2.56
C ILE A 280 -2.21 12.91 2.47
N ASN A 281 -2.87 13.65 1.58
CA ASN A 281 -4.33 13.60 1.40
C ASN A 281 -4.77 12.57 0.38
N ALA A 282 -3.99 12.39 -0.67
CA ALA A 282 -4.25 11.38 -1.68
C ALA A 282 -2.97 10.89 -2.36
N TYR A 283 -2.98 9.62 -2.75
CA TYR A 283 -2.02 9.01 -3.67
C TYR A 283 -2.71 8.73 -4.99
N VAL A 284 -2.10 9.16 -6.08
CA VAL A 284 -2.51 8.83 -7.44
C VAL A 284 -1.54 7.80 -7.98
N LEU A 285 -2.00 6.57 -8.15
CA LEU A 285 -1.16 5.41 -8.39
C LEU A 285 -1.43 4.78 -9.75
N ASN A 286 -0.34 4.41 -10.43
CA ASN A 286 -0.37 3.53 -11.58
C ASN A 286 0.09 2.13 -11.14
N THR A 287 -0.87 1.22 -10.93
CA THR A 287 -0.59 -0.11 -10.40
C THR A 287 0.20 -1.00 -11.35
N LYS A 288 0.33 -0.62 -12.63
CA LYS A 288 1.16 -1.33 -13.59
C LYS A 288 2.63 -1.37 -13.18
N PHE A 289 3.11 -0.28 -12.60
CA PHE A 289 4.51 -0.11 -12.19
C PHE A 289 4.74 -0.37 -10.70
N MET A 290 3.70 -0.75 -9.97
CA MET A 290 3.74 -1.07 -8.54
C MET A 290 3.52 -2.55 -8.34
N LYS A 291 4.44 -3.22 -7.66
CA LYS A 291 4.39 -4.65 -7.38
C LYS A 291 4.57 -4.92 -5.90
N LEU A 292 3.71 -5.77 -5.37
CA LEU A 292 3.86 -6.36 -4.05
C LEU A 292 4.39 -7.79 -4.23
N MET A 293 5.60 -8.02 -3.80
CA MET A 293 6.33 -9.27 -4.02
C MET A 293 6.27 -10.12 -2.76
N PHE A 294 5.97 -11.40 -2.93
CA PHE A 294 5.98 -12.41 -1.87
C PHE A 294 6.96 -13.51 -2.19
N ASP A 295 7.56 -14.07 -1.16
CA ASP A 295 8.28 -15.33 -1.27
C ASP A 295 7.26 -16.48 -1.31
N ARG A 296 7.39 -17.38 -2.29
CA ARG A 296 6.46 -18.51 -2.49
C ARG A 296 6.35 -19.39 -1.26
N ASP A 297 7.47 -19.66 -0.59
CA ASP A 297 7.53 -20.55 0.57
C ASP A 297 7.08 -19.88 1.87
N ALA A 298 7.01 -18.53 1.89
CA ALA A 298 6.64 -17.74 3.05
C ALA A 298 5.44 -16.80 2.77
N ASN A 299 4.55 -17.17 1.86
CA ASN A 299 3.31 -16.42 1.56
C ASN A 299 2.19 -16.90 2.49
N PHE A 300 2.09 -16.31 3.69
CA PHE A 300 1.19 -16.75 4.75
C PHE A 300 1.32 -18.23 5.11
N ALA A 301 2.56 -18.75 5.05
CA ALA A 301 2.84 -20.14 5.38
C ALA A 301 2.64 -20.36 6.88
N MET A 302 1.84 -21.37 7.24
CA MET A 302 1.62 -21.75 8.62
C MET A 302 2.43 -23.01 8.95
N THR A 303 3.10 -22.97 10.10
CA THR A 303 3.79 -24.16 10.65
C THR A 303 2.81 -25.07 11.40
N ASP A 304 3.18 -26.32 11.60
CA ASP A 304 2.42 -27.22 12.46
C ASP A 304 2.43 -26.75 13.92
N PHE A 305 1.38 -27.12 14.68
CA PHE A 305 1.31 -26.84 16.11
C PHE A 305 2.30 -27.70 16.89
N VAL A 306 3.20 -27.04 17.61
CA VAL A 306 4.23 -27.66 18.45
C VAL A 306 3.97 -27.33 19.92
N ASP A 307 4.25 -28.26 20.81
CA ASP A 307 4.14 -28.05 22.26
C ASP A 307 5.26 -27.11 22.73
N ALA A 308 4.90 -26.08 23.50
CA ALA A 308 5.87 -25.12 24.03
C ALA A 308 6.67 -25.74 25.19
N THR A 309 7.99 -25.72 25.09
CA THR A 309 8.87 -26.27 26.13
C THR A 309 8.71 -25.46 27.42
N GLY A 310 8.30 -26.11 28.51
CA GLY A 310 8.13 -25.50 29.83
C GLY A 310 6.77 -24.80 30.04
N TYR A 311 5.86 -24.81 29.04
CA TYR A 311 4.54 -24.21 29.15
C TYR A 311 3.45 -25.22 28.73
N ALA A 312 2.32 -25.24 29.42
CA ALA A 312 1.15 -26.03 29.04
C ALA A 312 0.38 -25.33 27.89
N SER A 313 1.02 -25.17 26.75
CA SER A 313 0.46 -24.50 25.57
C SER A 313 1.08 -25.06 24.29
N ARG A 314 0.35 -24.91 23.19
CA ARG A 314 0.80 -25.19 21.83
C ARG A 314 0.90 -23.91 21.05
N TYR A 315 1.83 -23.83 20.13
CA TYR A 315 1.96 -22.68 19.26
C TYR A 315 2.23 -23.10 17.81
N ALA A 316 1.79 -22.27 16.91
CA ALA A 316 2.14 -22.31 15.49
C ALA A 316 2.51 -20.89 15.05
N TYR A 317 3.27 -20.79 13.98
CA TYR A 317 3.65 -19.51 13.39
C TYR A 317 3.00 -19.33 12.02
N ILE A 318 2.57 -18.10 11.72
CA ILE A 318 2.30 -17.65 10.36
C ILE A 318 3.51 -16.84 9.93
N CYS A 319 4.21 -17.31 8.90
CA CYS A 319 5.38 -16.63 8.34
C CYS A 319 4.97 -15.90 7.07
N VAL A 320 5.39 -14.64 6.95
CA VAL A 320 5.21 -13.86 5.73
C VAL A 320 6.50 -13.15 5.40
N ARG A 321 6.94 -13.28 4.15
CA ARG A 321 8.06 -12.57 3.58
C ARG A 321 7.56 -11.79 2.39
N ALA A 322 7.58 -10.47 2.51
CA ALA A 322 7.05 -9.58 1.49
C ALA A 322 7.90 -8.32 1.34
N GLN A 323 7.87 -7.72 0.16
CA GLN A 323 8.42 -6.40 -0.07
C GLN A 323 7.65 -5.72 -1.21
N MET A 324 7.53 -4.39 -1.12
CA MET A 324 6.98 -3.59 -2.19
C MET A 324 8.10 -3.06 -3.08
N ALA A 325 7.87 -3.04 -4.39
CA ALA A 325 8.82 -2.52 -5.36
C ALA A 325 8.10 -1.74 -6.47
N PHE A 326 8.79 -0.74 -6.99
CA PHE A 326 8.34 0.04 -8.13
C PHE A 326 9.34 -0.09 -9.26
N SER A 327 8.84 -0.21 -10.48
CA SER A 327 9.66 -0.15 -11.70
C SER A 327 9.73 1.26 -12.28
N HIS A 328 8.75 2.14 -12.00
CA HIS A 328 8.71 3.51 -12.46
C HIS A 328 7.97 4.39 -11.47
N LEU A 329 8.64 5.38 -10.88
CA LEU A 329 8.06 6.25 -9.85
C LEU A 329 7.45 7.54 -10.41
N ALA A 330 7.94 8.03 -11.56
CA ALA A 330 7.42 9.26 -12.15
C ALA A 330 5.96 9.15 -12.63
N SER A 331 5.45 7.91 -12.77
CA SER A 331 4.04 7.61 -13.05
C SER A 331 3.13 7.65 -11.80
N GLN A 332 3.69 7.96 -10.65
CA GLN A 332 2.98 8.05 -9.38
C GLN A 332 2.92 9.50 -8.93
N ALA A 333 1.88 9.86 -8.16
CA ALA A 333 1.77 11.21 -7.63
C ALA A 333 1.24 11.24 -6.19
N ILE A 334 1.58 12.32 -5.49
CA ILE A 334 1.09 12.63 -4.14
C ILE A 334 0.38 13.97 -4.17
N LEU A 335 -0.72 14.04 -3.42
CA LEU A 335 -1.43 15.27 -3.11
C LEU A 335 -1.35 15.55 -1.62
N THR A 336 -0.89 16.74 -1.28
CA THR A 336 -0.84 17.22 0.10
C THR A 336 -1.68 18.49 0.27
N GLY A 337 -2.12 18.77 1.50
CA GLY A 337 -2.80 20.02 1.79
C GLY A 337 -1.80 21.15 1.92
N GLY A 338 -2.00 22.24 1.15
CA GLY A 338 -1.30 23.50 1.40
C GLY A 338 -1.82 24.14 2.68
N SER A 339 -0.93 24.60 3.57
CA SER A 339 -1.30 25.59 4.58
C SER A 339 -1.46 26.94 3.90
N ASN A 340 -2.66 27.50 3.93
CA ASN A 340 -2.82 28.94 3.67
C ASN A 340 -2.24 29.74 4.82
#